data_98bdba6156b3ab88aa114835529bdfd6
#
_entry.id   98bdba6156b3ab88aa114835529bdfd6
#
_cell.length_a   1.000
_cell.length_b   1.000
_cell.length_c   1.000
_cell.angle_alpha   90.00
_cell.angle_beta   90.00
_cell.angle_gamma   90.00
#
_symmetry.space_group_name_H-M   'P 1'
#
loop_
_entity.id
_entity.type
_entity.pdbx_description
1 polymer ?
#
loop_
_entity_poly.entity_id
_entity_poly.type
_entity_poly.pdbx_seq_one_letter_code
_entity_poly.pdbx_strand_id
1 'polypeptide(L)'
;MFDDRPQHWMPDVISWNKYFGWYVGAIDDFGGWLDMMHKKHPDTRIGVSEYGVGANTQDHSLNPRQPNPGGQFHPEEYQNLYHEKHWREIERHPFLYATAVWVAFDFSSDGRNEGKNPGVNDKGLVTQDRKIKKDAYYFYKANWNSAPMVYISSRRFTQRTEANCEVKIYSNCESIALLVNGKNYTTIDSSDHVFRCADIMLQPGANTILATARKNGQTFSDSCTWNLSLPK
;
A
#
# COMPACT_ATOMS: atom_id res chain seq x y z
N MET A 1 -19.27 -16.24 -11.61
CA MET A 1 -19.12 -14.89 -11.02
C MET A 1 -20.33 -14.05 -11.43
N PHE A 2 -20.94 -13.30 -10.53
CA PHE A 2 -22.23 -12.62 -10.78
C PHE A 2 -22.10 -11.26 -11.49
N ASP A 3 -20.89 -10.91 -11.96
CA ASP A 3 -20.58 -9.59 -12.52
C ASP A 3 -21.16 -9.33 -13.93
N ASP A 4 -21.64 -10.36 -14.61
CA ASP A 4 -22.07 -10.31 -16.01
C ASP A 4 -23.57 -10.61 -16.19
N ARG A 5 -24.40 -10.06 -15.30
CA ARG A 5 -25.85 -10.19 -15.44
C ARG A 5 -26.41 -9.05 -16.29
N PRO A 6 -27.46 -9.30 -17.13
CA PRO A 6 -28.01 -8.29 -18.03
C PRO A 6 -28.37 -6.97 -17.35
N GLN A 7 -28.91 -7.03 -16.12
CA GLN A 7 -29.33 -5.83 -15.38
C GLN A 7 -28.18 -4.90 -15.01
N HIS A 8 -26.92 -5.42 -14.92
CA HIS A 8 -25.75 -4.59 -14.60
C HIS A 8 -25.41 -3.65 -15.76
N TRP A 9 -25.82 -3.97 -16.99
CA TRP A 9 -25.48 -3.25 -18.20
C TRP A 9 -26.57 -2.28 -18.68
N MET A 10 -27.60 -2.05 -17.85
CA MET A 10 -28.67 -1.09 -18.16
C MET A 10 -28.30 0.37 -17.86
N PRO A 11 -27.49 0.69 -16.83
CA PRO A 11 -27.07 2.06 -16.53
C PRO A 11 -26.00 2.56 -17.53
N ASP A 12 -25.93 3.88 -17.72
CA ASP A 12 -24.89 4.55 -18.53
C ASP A 12 -23.48 4.39 -17.98
N VAL A 13 -23.36 4.20 -16.69
CA VAL A 13 -22.11 3.97 -15.97
C VAL A 13 -22.30 2.89 -14.91
N ILE A 14 -21.28 2.06 -14.69
CA ILE A 14 -21.34 1.00 -13.69
C ILE A 14 -20.02 0.91 -12.94
N SER A 15 -20.07 0.64 -11.64
CA SER A 15 -18.89 0.42 -10.80
C SER A 15 -19.08 -0.80 -9.92
N TRP A 16 -17.98 -1.48 -9.65
CA TRP A 16 -17.95 -2.67 -8.80
C TRP A 16 -17.05 -2.48 -7.58
N ASN A 17 -17.46 -3.09 -6.47
CA ASN A 17 -16.59 -3.34 -5.33
C ASN A 17 -15.70 -4.54 -5.65
N LYS A 18 -14.39 -4.32 -5.77
CA LYS A 18 -13.43 -5.37 -6.15
C LYS A 18 -12.28 -5.49 -5.16
N TYR A 19 -12.18 -6.69 -4.60
CA TYR A 19 -11.25 -7.00 -3.52
C TYR A 19 -10.40 -8.22 -3.86
N PHE A 20 -9.80 -8.22 -5.07
CA PHE A 20 -8.85 -9.26 -5.47
C PHE A 20 -7.62 -9.24 -4.55
N GLY A 21 -7.22 -10.42 -4.04
CA GLY A 21 -6.19 -10.49 -3.02
C GLY A 21 -6.67 -10.14 -1.61
N TRP A 22 -7.99 -10.04 -1.40
CA TRP A 22 -8.59 -9.92 -0.07
C TRP A 22 -9.75 -10.90 0.10
N TYR A 23 -10.92 -10.61 -0.44
CA TYR A 23 -12.09 -11.49 -0.35
C TYR A 23 -12.15 -12.53 -1.47
N VAL A 24 -11.53 -12.28 -2.61
CA VAL A 24 -11.58 -13.16 -3.79
C VAL A 24 -10.21 -13.19 -4.50
N GLY A 25 -9.88 -14.33 -5.07
CA GLY A 25 -8.73 -14.52 -5.95
C GLY A 25 -7.38 -14.07 -5.39
N ALA A 26 -6.41 -13.93 -6.27
CA ALA A 26 -5.10 -13.38 -5.96
C ALA A 26 -5.04 -11.88 -6.26
N ILE A 27 -4.08 -11.18 -5.65
CA ILE A 27 -3.86 -9.75 -5.85
C ILE A 27 -3.58 -9.41 -7.32
N ASP A 28 -2.95 -10.33 -8.05
CA ASP A 28 -2.57 -10.15 -9.47
C ASP A 28 -3.72 -10.44 -10.45
N ASP A 29 -4.89 -10.92 -9.96
CA ASP A 29 -6.05 -11.22 -10.82
C ASP A 29 -6.82 -9.96 -11.23
N PHE A 30 -6.56 -8.82 -10.59
CA PHE A 30 -7.35 -7.60 -10.75
C PHE A 30 -7.25 -7.02 -12.18
N GLY A 31 -6.05 -6.90 -12.73
CA GLY A 31 -5.85 -6.40 -14.10
C GLY A 31 -6.54 -7.29 -15.15
N GLY A 32 -6.39 -8.61 -15.03
CA GLY A 32 -7.05 -9.56 -15.94
C GLY A 32 -8.58 -9.51 -15.87
N TRP A 33 -9.14 -9.20 -14.69
CA TRP A 33 -10.57 -8.95 -14.56
C TRP A 33 -11.00 -7.66 -15.26
N LEU A 34 -10.24 -6.57 -15.14
CA LEU A 34 -10.50 -5.31 -15.84
C LEU A 34 -10.50 -5.49 -17.37
N ASP A 35 -9.46 -6.15 -17.91
CA ASP A 35 -9.35 -6.47 -19.33
C ASP A 35 -10.53 -7.28 -19.84
N MET A 36 -10.92 -8.32 -19.09
CA MET A 36 -12.05 -9.18 -19.43
C MET A 36 -13.36 -8.39 -19.49
N MET A 37 -13.61 -7.52 -18.52
CA MET A 37 -14.85 -6.73 -18.44
C MET A 37 -14.92 -5.72 -19.59
N HIS A 38 -13.83 -5.00 -19.84
CA HIS A 38 -13.76 -4.04 -20.95
C HIS A 38 -13.89 -4.72 -22.32
N LYS A 39 -13.27 -5.88 -22.52
CA LYS A 39 -13.39 -6.66 -23.76
C LYS A 39 -14.83 -7.11 -24.03
N LYS A 40 -15.58 -7.49 -22.99
CA LYS A 40 -16.98 -7.90 -23.11
C LYS A 40 -17.95 -6.73 -23.34
N HIS A 41 -17.65 -5.58 -22.79
CA HIS A 41 -18.51 -4.41 -22.76
C HIS A 41 -17.72 -3.14 -23.12
N PRO A 42 -17.19 -3.05 -24.35
CA PRO A 42 -16.25 -1.99 -24.73
C PRO A 42 -16.85 -0.59 -24.71
N ASP A 43 -18.15 -0.47 -24.90
CA ASP A 43 -18.85 0.81 -24.93
C ASP A 43 -19.37 1.27 -23.54
N THR A 44 -19.23 0.42 -22.53
CA THR A 44 -19.71 0.73 -21.19
C THR A 44 -18.64 1.41 -20.34
N ARG A 45 -19.02 2.49 -19.66
CA ARG A 45 -18.14 3.19 -18.74
C ARG A 45 -18.02 2.41 -17.43
N ILE A 46 -16.89 1.75 -17.25
CA ILE A 46 -16.57 0.89 -16.11
C ILE A 46 -15.82 1.67 -15.04
N GLY A 47 -16.17 1.47 -13.77
CA GLY A 47 -15.44 1.98 -12.61
C GLY A 47 -15.23 0.92 -11.52
N VAL A 48 -14.41 1.26 -10.54
CA VAL A 48 -14.18 0.46 -9.32
C VAL A 48 -14.59 1.31 -8.12
N SER A 49 -15.77 1.04 -7.57
CA SER A 49 -16.35 1.81 -6.47
C SER A 49 -15.69 1.53 -5.12
N GLU A 50 -15.08 0.35 -4.97
CA GLU A 50 -14.31 0.00 -3.77
C GLU A 50 -13.19 -0.98 -4.10
N TYR A 51 -11.99 -0.69 -3.58
CA TYR A 51 -10.88 -1.63 -3.45
C TYR A 51 -10.05 -1.26 -2.20
N GLY A 52 -9.54 -2.27 -1.49
CA GLY A 52 -8.76 -2.04 -0.26
C GLY A 52 -8.66 -3.30 0.60
N VAL A 53 -7.76 -3.28 1.56
CA VAL A 53 -7.51 -4.37 2.52
C VAL A 53 -7.29 -3.84 3.92
N GLY A 54 -7.57 -4.67 4.92
CA GLY A 54 -7.32 -4.36 6.31
C GLY A 54 -5.84 -4.27 6.63
N ALA A 55 -5.49 -3.40 7.58
CA ALA A 55 -4.17 -3.33 8.18
C ALA A 55 -4.23 -2.82 9.63
N ASN A 56 -3.56 -3.54 10.51
CA ASN A 56 -3.28 -3.11 11.85
C ASN A 56 -1.86 -2.55 11.92
N THR A 57 -1.70 -1.34 12.47
CA THR A 57 -0.40 -0.64 12.58
C THR A 57 0.59 -1.29 13.55
N GLN A 58 0.18 -2.36 14.23
CA GLN A 58 1.03 -3.17 15.12
C GLN A 58 1.36 -4.54 14.54
N ASP A 59 0.76 -4.90 13.39
CA ASP A 59 1.02 -6.15 12.71
C ASP A 59 1.98 -5.91 11.54
N HIS A 60 3.09 -6.64 11.53
CA HIS A 60 4.15 -6.47 10.55
C HIS A 60 4.67 -7.79 9.99
N SER A 61 5.13 -7.78 8.74
CA SER A 61 5.73 -8.94 8.07
C SER A 61 6.74 -8.49 7.02
N LEU A 62 7.96 -9.06 7.04
CA LEU A 62 8.97 -8.82 5.99
C LEU A 62 8.55 -9.41 4.64
N ASN A 63 7.81 -10.53 4.68
CA ASN A 63 7.31 -11.23 3.50
C ASN A 63 5.78 -11.32 3.57
N PRO A 64 5.07 -10.21 3.33
CA PRO A 64 3.63 -10.17 3.51
C PRO A 64 2.93 -11.07 2.48
N ARG A 65 2.15 -12.02 3.01
CA ARG A 65 1.24 -12.86 2.22
C ARG A 65 -0.19 -12.42 2.43
N GLN A 66 -1.07 -12.79 1.52
CA GLN A 66 -2.52 -12.53 1.64
C GLN A 66 -3.03 -13.06 2.98
N PRO A 67 -3.48 -12.19 3.89
CA PRO A 67 -4.01 -12.62 5.17
C PRO A 67 -5.43 -13.16 5.02
N ASN A 68 -5.91 -13.86 6.04
CA ASN A 68 -7.33 -14.18 6.16
C ASN A 68 -8.09 -12.89 6.49
N PRO A 69 -9.07 -12.45 5.66
CA PRO A 69 -9.84 -11.23 5.89
C PRO A 69 -10.61 -11.17 7.21
N GLY A 70 -11.01 -12.33 7.77
CA GLY A 70 -11.64 -12.43 9.08
C GLY A 70 -10.65 -12.80 10.20
N GLY A 71 -9.36 -12.85 9.89
CA GLY A 71 -8.30 -13.20 10.83
C GLY A 71 -7.88 -12.05 11.73
N GLN A 72 -7.00 -12.35 12.69
CA GLN A 72 -6.49 -11.38 13.64
C GLN A 72 -5.19 -10.70 13.19
N PHE A 73 -4.51 -11.23 12.17
CA PHE A 73 -3.21 -10.74 11.71
C PHE A 73 -3.36 -10.06 10.35
N HIS A 74 -3.33 -8.73 10.34
CA HIS A 74 -3.43 -7.88 9.15
C HIS A 74 -2.18 -7.00 9.03
N PRO A 75 -1.06 -7.52 8.47
CA PRO A 75 0.19 -6.78 8.42
C PRO A 75 0.09 -5.55 7.51
N GLU A 76 0.59 -4.42 7.98
CA GLU A 76 0.57 -3.14 7.26
C GLU A 76 1.30 -3.24 5.92
N GLU A 77 2.35 -4.04 5.84
CA GLU A 77 3.11 -4.26 4.61
C GLU A 77 2.30 -4.97 3.51
N TYR A 78 1.27 -5.76 3.89
CA TYR A 78 0.35 -6.32 2.90
C TYR A 78 -0.59 -5.26 2.33
N GLN A 79 -1.06 -4.32 3.16
CA GLN A 79 -1.85 -3.18 2.67
C GLN A 79 -1.03 -2.35 1.68
N ASN A 80 0.25 -2.11 1.97
CA ASN A 80 1.16 -1.42 1.06
C ASN A 80 1.25 -2.13 -0.30
N LEU A 81 1.57 -3.43 -0.28
CA LEU A 81 1.69 -4.25 -1.48
C LEU A 81 0.40 -4.26 -2.30
N TYR A 82 -0.75 -4.37 -1.61
CA TYR A 82 -2.06 -4.39 -2.25
C TYR A 82 -2.33 -3.07 -2.99
N HIS A 83 -2.16 -1.94 -2.33
CA HIS A 83 -2.43 -0.63 -2.93
C HIS A 83 -1.43 -0.29 -4.05
N GLU A 84 -0.16 -0.65 -3.90
CA GLU A 84 0.86 -0.50 -4.94
C GLU A 84 0.47 -1.26 -6.23
N LYS A 85 0.05 -2.53 -6.10
CA LYS A 85 -0.33 -3.36 -7.24
C LYS A 85 -1.65 -2.91 -7.89
N HIS A 86 -2.68 -2.63 -7.08
CA HIS A 86 -3.98 -2.21 -7.60
C HIS A 86 -3.90 -0.84 -8.29
N TRP A 87 -3.17 0.12 -7.71
CA TRP A 87 -3.00 1.43 -8.32
C TRP A 87 -2.27 1.35 -9.66
N ARG A 88 -1.23 0.53 -9.75
CA ARG A 88 -0.53 0.26 -11.01
C ARG A 88 -1.45 -0.30 -12.10
N GLU A 89 -2.33 -1.23 -11.74
CA GLU A 89 -3.32 -1.73 -12.69
C GLU A 89 -4.32 -0.65 -13.07
N ILE A 90 -4.80 0.16 -12.14
CA ILE A 90 -5.70 1.28 -12.42
C ILE A 90 -5.08 2.25 -13.42
N GLU A 91 -3.82 2.64 -13.25
CA GLU A 91 -3.10 3.54 -14.17
C GLU A 91 -2.93 2.93 -15.58
N ARG A 92 -2.80 1.62 -15.68
CA ARG A 92 -2.69 0.89 -16.95
C ARG A 92 -4.03 0.75 -17.69
N HIS A 93 -5.15 1.00 -17.03
CA HIS A 93 -6.49 0.82 -17.59
C HIS A 93 -7.24 2.18 -17.69
N PRO A 94 -6.84 3.05 -18.66
CA PRO A 94 -7.37 4.41 -18.77
C PRO A 94 -8.84 4.49 -19.17
N PHE A 95 -9.47 3.37 -19.50
CA PHE A 95 -10.91 3.27 -19.75
C PHE A 95 -11.74 3.34 -18.44
N LEU A 96 -11.11 3.19 -17.29
CA LEU A 96 -11.82 3.34 -16.01
C LEU A 96 -12.20 4.81 -15.80
N TYR A 97 -13.51 5.08 -15.70
CA TYR A 97 -14.00 6.45 -15.51
C TYR A 97 -13.80 6.95 -14.08
N ALA A 98 -13.78 6.06 -13.10
CA ALA A 98 -13.56 6.38 -11.69
C ALA A 98 -13.09 5.16 -10.89
N THR A 99 -12.31 5.42 -9.87
CA THR A 99 -11.91 4.43 -8.86
C THR A 99 -11.94 5.04 -7.46
N ALA A 100 -12.32 4.26 -6.45
CA ALA A 100 -12.35 4.72 -5.08
C ALA A 100 -11.72 3.71 -4.11
N VAL A 101 -10.79 4.19 -3.30
CA VAL A 101 -10.20 3.40 -2.23
C VAL A 101 -11.22 3.17 -1.12
N TRP A 102 -11.40 1.94 -0.70
CA TRP A 102 -12.10 1.61 0.53
C TRP A 102 -11.09 1.32 1.64
N VAL A 103 -10.76 2.25 2.54
CA VAL A 103 -11.44 3.52 2.74
C VAL A 103 -10.45 4.57 3.27
N ALA A 104 -10.83 5.84 3.36
CA ALA A 104 -9.94 6.88 3.88
C ALA A 104 -9.58 6.66 5.36
N PHE A 105 -10.55 6.22 6.16
CA PHE A 105 -10.39 6.08 7.61
C PHE A 105 -10.91 4.74 8.11
N ASP A 106 -10.22 4.15 9.09
CA ASP A 106 -10.84 3.08 9.89
C ASP A 106 -12.11 3.62 10.57
N PHE A 107 -13.11 2.77 10.72
CA PHE A 107 -14.40 3.19 11.28
C PHE A 107 -15.09 2.07 12.06
N SER A 108 -15.99 2.44 12.97
CA SER A 108 -16.77 1.50 13.77
C SER A 108 -17.64 0.62 12.90
N SER A 109 -17.63 -0.68 13.17
CA SER A 109 -18.42 -1.70 12.47
C SER A 109 -18.68 -2.88 13.40
N ASP A 110 -19.78 -2.86 14.12
CA ASP A 110 -20.09 -3.76 15.24
C ASP A 110 -19.95 -5.26 14.93
N GLY A 111 -20.27 -5.67 13.71
CA GLY A 111 -20.18 -7.07 13.31
C GLY A 111 -18.77 -7.57 13.00
N ARG A 112 -17.74 -6.73 13.09
CA ARG A 112 -16.36 -7.10 12.77
C ARG A 112 -15.59 -7.50 14.02
N ASN A 113 -14.77 -8.57 13.87
CA ASN A 113 -13.87 -9.04 14.90
C ASN A 113 -12.57 -9.54 14.24
N GLU A 114 -11.91 -8.68 13.48
CA GLU A 114 -10.70 -8.95 12.72
C GLU A 114 -9.59 -7.94 13.05
N GLY A 115 -8.35 -8.22 12.65
CA GLY A 115 -7.23 -7.28 12.78
C GLY A 115 -6.89 -6.88 14.21
N LYS A 116 -7.22 -7.71 15.22
CA LYS A 116 -7.04 -7.40 16.66
C LYS A 116 -7.78 -6.14 17.13
N ASN A 117 -8.78 -5.69 16.38
CA ASN A 117 -9.51 -4.48 16.67
C ASN A 117 -11.03 -4.71 16.56
N PRO A 118 -11.63 -5.40 17.56
CA PRO A 118 -13.07 -5.71 17.55
C PRO A 118 -13.94 -4.48 17.38
N GLY A 119 -14.98 -4.60 16.55
CA GLY A 119 -15.90 -3.51 16.26
C GLY A 119 -15.35 -2.44 15.31
N VAL A 120 -14.24 -2.71 14.61
CA VAL A 120 -13.62 -1.76 13.69
C VAL A 120 -13.40 -2.39 12.31
N ASN A 121 -13.74 -1.65 11.26
CA ASN A 121 -13.26 -1.92 9.91
C ASN A 121 -11.88 -1.26 9.75
N ASP A 122 -10.83 -2.05 9.62
CA ASP A 122 -9.43 -1.63 9.62
C ASP A 122 -8.85 -1.34 8.22
N LYS A 123 -9.73 -1.18 7.19
CA LYS A 123 -9.30 -0.91 5.81
C LYS A 123 -8.93 0.55 5.54
N GLY A 124 -9.00 1.41 6.54
CA GLY A 124 -8.61 2.81 6.42
C GLY A 124 -7.15 2.99 6.02
N LEU A 125 -6.87 4.05 5.26
CA LEU A 125 -5.52 4.58 5.08
C LEU A 125 -5.04 5.35 6.31
N VAL A 126 -5.97 5.72 7.19
CA VAL A 126 -5.73 6.44 8.45
C VAL A 126 -6.52 5.75 9.55
N THR A 127 -5.96 5.67 10.75
CA THR A 127 -6.63 5.05 11.89
C THR A 127 -7.93 5.77 12.29
N GLN A 128 -8.83 5.06 12.99
CA GLN A 128 -10.14 5.59 13.40
C GLN A 128 -10.04 6.88 14.21
N ASP A 129 -9.05 7.00 15.09
CA ASP A 129 -8.79 8.18 15.91
C ASP A 129 -8.08 9.33 15.15
N ARG A 130 -7.81 9.14 13.84
CA ARG A 130 -7.14 10.09 12.94
C ARG A 130 -5.68 10.39 13.26
N LYS A 131 -5.06 9.71 14.20
CA LYS A 131 -3.70 10.02 14.67
C LYS A 131 -2.62 9.42 13.78
N ILE A 132 -2.85 8.21 13.25
CA ILE A 132 -1.85 7.51 12.45
C ILE A 132 -2.30 7.44 11.00
N LYS A 133 -1.50 8.01 10.12
CA LYS A 133 -1.54 7.76 8.68
C LYS A 133 -0.74 6.50 8.42
N LYS A 134 -1.39 5.44 7.90
CA LYS A 134 -0.73 4.18 7.55
C LYS A 134 0.20 4.39 6.35
N ASP A 135 1.09 3.47 6.08
CA ASP A 135 2.07 3.62 5.00
C ASP A 135 1.40 3.79 3.63
N ALA A 136 0.32 3.06 3.35
CA ALA A 136 -0.44 3.20 2.11
C ALA A 136 -1.03 4.61 1.90
N TYR A 137 -1.30 5.40 2.95
CA TYR A 137 -1.64 6.82 2.82
C TYR A 137 -0.50 7.59 2.13
N TYR A 138 0.75 7.31 2.50
CA TYR A 138 1.90 8.02 1.94
C TYR A 138 2.21 7.56 0.52
N PHE A 139 1.91 6.30 0.18
CA PHE A 139 1.94 5.84 -1.20
C PHE A 139 1.00 6.68 -2.08
N TYR A 140 -0.27 6.84 -1.69
CA TYR A 140 -1.20 7.68 -2.44
C TYR A 140 -0.82 9.16 -2.41
N LYS A 141 -0.29 9.66 -1.29
CA LYS A 141 0.22 11.03 -1.24
C LYS A 141 1.34 11.27 -2.24
N ALA A 142 2.23 10.30 -2.44
CA ALA A 142 3.29 10.39 -3.45
C ALA A 142 2.73 10.41 -4.88
N ASN A 143 1.67 9.65 -5.15
CA ASN A 143 1.06 9.55 -6.47
C ASN A 143 0.10 10.69 -6.81
N TRP A 144 -0.67 11.18 -5.82
CA TRP A 144 -1.78 12.11 -6.08
C TRP A 144 -1.50 13.56 -5.70
N ASN A 145 -0.44 13.84 -4.95
CA ASN A 145 -0.14 15.19 -4.48
C ASN A 145 1.13 15.73 -5.13
N SER A 146 1.08 16.95 -5.66
CA SER A 146 2.24 17.60 -6.29
C SER A 146 3.26 18.15 -5.29
N ALA A 147 2.85 18.38 -4.01
CA ALA A 147 3.78 18.84 -2.98
C ALA A 147 4.89 17.81 -2.74
N PRO A 148 6.17 18.24 -2.75
CA PRO A 148 7.29 17.33 -2.56
C PRO A 148 7.19 16.56 -1.27
N MET A 149 7.49 15.25 -1.32
CA MET A 149 7.51 14.40 -0.15
C MET A 149 8.51 13.26 -0.27
N VAL A 150 8.99 12.78 0.86
CA VAL A 150 9.73 11.54 1.04
C VAL A 150 9.22 10.86 2.31
N TYR A 151 9.05 9.54 2.28
CA TYR A 151 8.55 8.77 3.40
C TYR A 151 9.12 7.34 3.36
N ILE A 152 9.76 6.93 4.46
CA ILE A 152 10.27 5.56 4.63
C ILE A 152 9.12 4.68 5.10
N SER A 153 8.74 3.68 4.29
CA SER A 153 7.68 2.73 4.66
C SER A 153 8.18 1.68 5.67
N SER A 154 7.24 0.92 6.26
CA SER A 154 7.53 -0.06 7.33
C SER A 154 8.27 0.54 8.53
N ARG A 155 8.12 1.84 8.73
CA ARG A 155 8.79 2.57 9.83
C ARG A 155 8.29 2.15 11.20
N ARG A 156 7.04 1.67 11.32
CA ARG A 156 6.45 1.16 12.56
C ARG A 156 6.90 -0.26 12.89
N PHE A 157 7.40 -0.99 11.93
CA PHE A 157 8.06 -2.27 12.13
C PHE A 157 9.47 -2.04 12.72
N THR A 158 9.50 -1.49 13.94
CA THR A 158 10.76 -1.07 14.58
C THR A 158 11.61 -2.24 15.04
N GLN A 159 11.00 -3.37 15.44
CA GLN A 159 11.71 -4.56 15.91
C GLN A 159 11.97 -5.49 14.73
N ARG A 160 13.25 -5.63 14.35
CA ARG A 160 13.71 -6.48 13.26
C ARG A 160 14.39 -7.72 13.81
N THR A 161 14.11 -8.87 13.17
CA THR A 161 14.70 -10.17 13.52
C THR A 161 15.67 -10.69 12.45
N GLU A 162 15.68 -10.06 11.29
CA GLU A 162 16.56 -10.38 10.15
C GLU A 162 17.50 -9.21 9.88
N ALA A 163 18.79 -9.53 9.73
CA ALA A 163 19.80 -8.51 9.45
C ALA A 163 19.71 -7.96 8.02
N ASN A 164 19.42 -8.82 7.04
CA ASN A 164 19.22 -8.40 5.66
C ASN A 164 17.77 -7.96 5.44
N CYS A 165 17.58 -6.77 4.89
CA CYS A 165 16.25 -6.25 4.61
C CYS A 165 16.23 -5.33 3.38
N GLU A 166 15.03 -5.06 2.88
CA GLU A 166 14.78 -3.99 1.92
C GLU A 166 14.35 -2.71 2.67
N VAL A 167 14.81 -1.56 2.20
CA VAL A 167 14.26 -0.25 2.54
C VAL A 167 13.42 0.23 1.36
N LYS A 168 12.12 0.43 1.59
CA LYS A 168 11.18 0.96 0.62
C LYS A 168 10.79 2.38 0.99
N ILE A 169 10.81 3.29 0.00
CA ILE A 169 10.57 4.72 0.19
C ILE A 169 9.51 5.18 -0.80
N TYR A 170 8.51 5.90 -0.34
CA TYR A 170 7.54 6.59 -1.18
C TYR A 170 7.96 8.04 -1.38
N SER A 171 8.03 8.48 -2.63
CA SER A 171 8.41 9.87 -2.93
C SER A 171 7.94 10.27 -4.33
N ASN A 172 7.52 11.53 -4.47
CA ASN A 172 7.25 12.17 -5.75
C ASN A 172 8.40 13.08 -6.20
N CYS A 173 9.60 12.89 -5.64
CA CYS A 173 10.81 13.64 -5.98
C CYS A 173 11.61 12.92 -7.08
N GLU A 174 12.54 13.65 -7.71
CA GLU A 174 13.30 13.23 -8.87
C GLU A 174 14.39 12.19 -8.51
N SER A 175 14.94 12.28 -7.30
CA SER A 175 16.02 11.40 -6.83
C SER A 175 15.96 11.19 -5.34
N ILE A 176 16.40 10.01 -4.92
CA ILE A 176 16.52 9.63 -3.51
C ILE A 176 17.95 9.22 -3.22
N ALA A 177 18.47 9.68 -2.08
CA ALA A 177 19.68 9.16 -1.45
C ALA A 177 19.27 8.48 -0.13
N LEU A 178 19.80 7.29 0.13
CA LEU A 178 19.56 6.52 1.34
C LEU A 178 20.86 6.34 2.11
N LEU A 179 20.81 6.70 3.41
CA LEU A 179 21.85 6.37 4.37
C LEU A 179 21.30 5.43 5.44
N VAL A 180 22.06 4.39 5.75
CA VAL A 180 21.80 3.53 6.91
C VAL A 180 23.04 3.54 7.78
N ASN A 181 22.94 3.99 9.01
CA ASN A 181 24.05 4.19 9.93
C ASN A 181 25.19 5.03 9.33
N GLY A 182 24.84 6.04 8.51
CA GLY A 182 25.80 6.89 7.83
C GLY A 182 26.41 6.30 6.55
N LYS A 183 26.18 5.04 6.22
CA LYS A 183 26.63 4.40 4.98
C LYS A 183 25.64 4.67 3.85
N ASN A 184 26.14 5.10 2.68
CA ASN A 184 25.34 5.29 1.48
C ASN A 184 24.94 3.97 0.83
N TYR A 185 23.71 3.92 0.35
CA TYR A 185 23.16 2.83 -0.45
C TYR A 185 22.54 3.39 -1.74
N THR A 186 22.76 2.67 -2.85
CA THR A 186 22.14 3.03 -4.13
C THR A 186 20.70 2.52 -4.16
N THR A 187 19.76 3.40 -4.43
CA THR A 187 18.35 3.02 -4.63
C THR A 187 18.20 2.30 -5.96
N ILE A 188 17.46 1.22 -5.92
CA ILE A 188 17.12 0.42 -7.10
C ILE A 188 15.68 0.78 -7.46
N ASP A 189 15.46 1.31 -8.65
CA ASP A 189 14.17 1.53 -9.25
C ASP A 189 13.23 2.57 -8.58
N SER A 190 12.56 3.33 -9.45
CA SER A 190 11.56 4.33 -9.09
C SER A 190 10.36 4.26 -10.04
N SER A 191 9.77 3.11 -10.23
CA SER A 191 8.47 3.05 -10.87
C SER A 191 7.39 3.46 -9.87
N ASP A 192 6.41 4.23 -10.31
CA ASP A 192 5.20 4.54 -9.54
C ASP A 192 5.47 5.22 -8.18
N HIS A 193 6.48 6.10 -8.11
CA HIS A 193 6.86 6.79 -6.87
C HIS A 193 7.31 5.87 -5.72
N VAL A 194 7.68 4.62 -6.02
CA VAL A 194 8.21 3.63 -5.08
C VAL A 194 9.69 3.40 -5.37
N PHE A 195 10.55 3.78 -4.44
CA PHE A 195 11.99 3.54 -4.49
C PHE A 195 12.34 2.37 -3.57
N ARG A 196 13.12 1.41 -4.08
CA ARG A 196 13.52 0.20 -3.34
C ARG A 196 15.02 0.13 -3.26
N CYS A 197 15.53 -0.18 -2.08
CA CYS A 197 16.92 -0.47 -1.86
C CYS A 197 17.03 -1.83 -1.17
N ALA A 198 17.45 -2.84 -1.92
CA ALA A 198 17.65 -4.20 -1.41
C ALA A 198 19.01 -4.35 -0.71
N ASP A 199 19.18 -5.49 -0.05
CA ASP A 199 20.45 -5.93 0.55
C ASP A 199 21.02 -4.95 1.59
N ILE A 200 20.13 -4.31 2.34
CA ILE A 200 20.51 -3.48 3.46
C ILE A 200 20.86 -4.37 4.65
N MET A 201 22.11 -4.27 5.11
CA MET A 201 22.58 -5.01 6.28
C MET A 201 22.46 -4.15 7.54
N LEU A 202 21.51 -4.50 8.40
CA LEU A 202 21.35 -3.90 9.72
C LEU A 202 22.41 -4.46 10.68
N GLN A 203 22.83 -3.62 11.61
CA GLN A 203 23.71 -4.00 12.72
C GLN A 203 22.84 -4.38 13.96
N PRO A 204 23.30 -5.28 14.82
CA PRO A 204 22.63 -5.53 16.10
C PRO A 204 22.40 -4.23 16.87
N GLY A 205 21.19 -4.08 17.45
CA GLY A 205 20.78 -2.87 18.12
C GLY A 205 20.14 -1.83 17.18
N ALA A 206 20.25 -0.57 17.53
CA ALA A 206 19.59 0.53 16.82
C ALA A 206 20.28 0.87 15.49
N ASN A 207 19.46 0.99 14.44
CA ASN A 207 19.90 1.39 13.09
C ASN A 207 19.12 2.64 12.67
N THR A 208 19.81 3.70 12.30
CA THR A 208 19.22 4.92 11.78
C THR A 208 19.11 4.83 10.26
N ILE A 209 17.89 5.00 9.76
CA ILE A 209 17.56 5.04 8.33
C ILE A 209 17.23 6.49 7.98
N LEU A 210 17.93 7.06 7.02
CA LEU A 210 17.72 8.44 6.54
C LEU A 210 17.55 8.43 5.02
N ALA A 211 16.38 8.86 4.55
CA ALA A 211 16.12 9.10 3.15
C ALA A 211 16.13 10.60 2.87
N THR A 212 16.82 11.01 1.81
CA THR A 212 16.90 12.39 1.35
C THR A 212 16.47 12.46 -0.10
N ALA A 213 15.57 13.37 -0.42
CA ALA A 213 15.01 13.55 -1.76
C ALA A 213 15.25 14.98 -2.27
N ARG A 214 15.34 15.15 -3.60
CA ARG A 214 15.46 16.47 -4.23
C ARG A 214 14.33 16.69 -5.23
N LYS A 215 13.76 17.90 -5.21
CA LYS A 215 12.78 18.38 -6.19
C LYS A 215 12.90 19.90 -6.33
N ASN A 216 13.00 20.40 -7.57
CA ASN A 216 13.10 21.83 -7.87
C ASN A 216 14.21 22.55 -7.07
N GLY A 217 15.37 21.92 -6.89
CA GLY A 217 16.50 22.48 -6.16
C GLY A 217 16.38 22.44 -4.63
N GLN A 218 15.24 22.02 -4.08
CA GLN A 218 15.02 21.89 -2.64
C GLN A 218 15.27 20.45 -2.17
N THR A 219 15.70 20.32 -0.92
CA THR A 219 15.98 19.02 -0.28
C THR A 219 14.92 18.74 0.79
N PHE A 220 14.43 17.51 0.77
CA PHE A 220 13.46 16.96 1.72
C PHE A 220 14.06 15.72 2.35
N SER A 221 13.74 15.43 3.61
CA SER A 221 14.26 14.24 4.28
C SER A 221 13.20 13.59 5.18
N ASP A 222 13.35 12.30 5.36
CA ASP A 222 12.62 11.51 6.36
C ASP A 222 13.57 10.53 7.03
N SER A 223 13.33 10.24 8.31
CA SER A 223 14.15 9.30 9.06
C SER A 223 13.33 8.43 10.00
N CYS A 224 13.83 7.23 10.26
CA CYS A 224 13.29 6.34 11.28
C CYS A 224 14.41 5.50 11.91
N THR A 225 14.09 4.80 12.98
CA THR A 225 15.01 3.88 13.66
C THR A 225 14.42 2.48 13.69
N TRP A 226 15.20 1.49 13.24
CA TRP A 226 14.92 0.08 13.39
C TRP A 226 15.89 -0.57 14.36
N ASN A 227 15.41 -1.48 15.19
CA ASN A 227 16.21 -2.18 16.18
C ASN A 227 16.32 -3.66 15.82
N LEU A 228 17.53 -4.11 15.46
CA LEU A 228 17.79 -5.51 15.15
C LEU A 228 18.07 -6.28 16.43
N SER A 229 17.20 -7.26 16.73
CA SER A 229 17.40 -8.24 17.78
C SER A 229 17.50 -9.63 17.14
N LEU A 230 18.70 -10.16 17.02
CA LEU A 230 18.89 -11.51 16.50
C LEU A 230 18.37 -12.53 17.52
N PRO A 231 17.67 -13.59 17.08
CA PRO A 231 17.29 -14.70 17.96
C PRO A 231 18.55 -15.29 18.58
N LYS A 232 18.44 -15.64 19.87
CA LYS A 232 19.51 -16.33 20.62
C LYS A 232 19.68 -17.76 20.13
#